data_8e46c5640df7c17263242519b0f7682e
#
_entry.id   8e46c5640df7c17263242519b0f7682e
#
_cell.length_a   1.000
_cell.length_b   1.000
_cell.length_c   1.000
_cell.angle_alpha   90.00
_cell.angle_beta   90.00
_cell.angle_gamma   90.00
#
_symmetry.space_group_name_H-M   'P 1'
#
loop_
_entity.id
_entity.type
_entity.pdbx_description
1 polymer ?
#
loop_
_entity_poly.entity_id
_entity_poly.type
_entity_poly.pdbx_seq_one_letter_code
_entity_poly.pdbx_strand_id
1 'polypeptide(L)'
;MSAPHPHDKVVAIVQARLGSSRLPLKSLLCLRDVPLIDWVVRRLKTAARLDGLVVAVPDTPLDRVLLEHLQRRGVPCLAGPEQDVLARFCLAARQADAGLVVRVCADNPLIWGEAVDRLVDFYRAGRWDYAYNHIPRNNLWPDGLGAEILSRELLDALDAQARQTAQREHCLNYLWDNAARFRLGTFNPTEPWLQRPDLKLD
;
A
#
# COMPACT_ATOMS: atom_id res chain seq x y z
N MET A 1 14.89 -3.65 16.47
CA MET A 1 14.73 -3.82 15.01
C MET A 1 15.87 -3.08 14.34
N SER A 2 16.51 -3.67 13.32
CA SER A 2 17.59 -3.04 12.55
C SER A 2 17.05 -1.82 11.80
N ALA A 3 17.89 -0.79 11.59
CA ALA A 3 17.57 0.27 10.67
C ALA A 3 17.53 -0.32 9.24
N PRO A 4 16.60 0.12 8.35
CA PRO A 4 16.56 -0.36 6.98
C PRO A 4 17.89 -0.08 6.27
N HIS A 5 18.37 -1.07 5.53
CA HIS A 5 19.56 -0.92 4.72
C HIS A 5 19.29 -0.02 3.50
N PRO A 6 20.25 0.84 3.08
CA PRO A 6 20.09 1.69 1.88
C PRO A 6 19.77 0.91 0.59
N HIS A 7 20.07 -0.38 0.59
CA HIS A 7 19.89 -1.27 -0.57
C HIS A 7 18.72 -2.24 -0.44
N ASP A 8 17.87 -2.10 0.59
CA ASP A 8 16.70 -2.95 0.71
C ASP A 8 15.76 -2.73 -0.49
N LYS A 9 15.37 -3.84 -1.12
CA LYS A 9 14.46 -3.83 -2.27
C LYS A 9 13.10 -3.28 -1.86
N VAL A 10 12.67 -2.19 -2.49
CA VAL A 10 11.41 -1.50 -2.22
C VAL A 10 10.33 -1.99 -3.17
N VAL A 11 9.31 -2.63 -2.64
CA VAL A 11 8.20 -3.17 -3.44
C VAL A 11 6.88 -2.55 -3.01
N ALA A 12 6.14 -1.98 -3.98
CA ALA A 12 4.76 -1.58 -3.76
C ALA A 12 3.85 -2.82 -3.78
N ILE A 13 3.08 -3.01 -2.71
CA ILE A 13 2.03 -4.02 -2.65
C ILE A 13 0.69 -3.31 -2.72
N VAL A 14 -0.03 -3.52 -3.82
CA VAL A 14 -1.35 -2.93 -4.05
C VAL A 14 -2.42 -3.90 -3.59
N GLN A 15 -3.17 -3.52 -2.56
CA GLN A 15 -4.35 -4.28 -2.11
C GLN A 15 -5.52 -4.01 -3.03
N ALA A 16 -6.03 -5.03 -3.71
CA ALA A 16 -7.18 -4.92 -4.61
C ALA A 16 -8.18 -6.04 -4.38
N ARG A 17 -9.49 -5.74 -4.47
CA ARG A 17 -10.58 -6.73 -4.43
C ARG A 17 -11.78 -6.24 -5.23
N LEU A 18 -12.61 -7.16 -5.71
CA LEU A 18 -13.88 -6.87 -6.39
C LEU A 18 -15.07 -6.86 -5.44
N GLY A 19 -14.98 -7.56 -4.30
CA GLY A 19 -16.03 -7.72 -3.30
C GLY A 19 -16.24 -6.47 -2.42
N SER A 20 -16.37 -5.28 -3.02
CA SER A 20 -16.72 -4.07 -2.28
C SER A 20 -18.22 -3.99 -2.05
N SER A 21 -18.65 -3.83 -0.79
CA SER A 21 -20.09 -3.71 -0.45
C SER A 21 -20.68 -2.37 -0.89
N ARG A 22 -19.91 -1.28 -0.85
CA ARG A 22 -20.35 0.07 -1.24
C ARG A 22 -20.38 0.26 -2.75
N LEU A 23 -19.37 -0.25 -3.46
CA LEU A 23 -19.25 -0.14 -4.91
C LEU A 23 -18.66 -1.44 -5.46
N PRO A 24 -19.51 -2.43 -5.82
CA PRO A 24 -19.07 -3.69 -6.40
C PRO A 24 -18.21 -3.49 -7.63
N LEU A 25 -17.21 -4.34 -7.81
CA LEU A 25 -16.27 -4.32 -8.94
C LEU A 25 -15.44 -3.02 -9.05
N LYS A 26 -15.35 -2.19 -8.00
CA LYS A 26 -14.70 -0.87 -8.00
C LYS A 26 -13.36 -0.88 -8.75
N SER A 27 -12.49 -1.86 -8.50
CA SER A 27 -11.15 -1.91 -9.11
C SER A 27 -11.17 -2.04 -10.65
N LEU A 28 -12.26 -2.57 -11.23
CA LEU A 28 -12.43 -2.71 -12.68
C LEU A 28 -13.33 -1.63 -13.29
N LEU A 29 -13.96 -0.79 -12.47
CA LEU A 29 -14.71 0.36 -13.02
C LEU A 29 -13.75 1.32 -13.72
N CYS A 30 -14.21 1.85 -14.85
CA CYS A 30 -13.39 2.71 -15.69
C CYS A 30 -13.52 4.19 -15.30
N LEU A 31 -12.37 4.87 -15.20
CA LEU A 31 -12.26 6.30 -15.20
C LEU A 31 -11.61 6.70 -16.54
N ARG A 32 -12.35 7.42 -17.41
CA ARG A 32 -11.92 7.70 -18.80
C ARG A 32 -11.45 6.44 -19.54
N ASP A 33 -12.33 5.45 -19.60
CA ASP A 33 -12.14 4.17 -20.33
C ASP A 33 -10.95 3.32 -19.84
N VAL A 34 -10.36 3.65 -18.69
CA VAL A 34 -9.27 2.90 -18.07
C VAL A 34 -9.71 2.42 -16.70
N PRO A 35 -9.63 1.10 -16.40
CA PRO A 35 -9.92 0.54 -15.07
C PRO A 35 -9.14 1.24 -13.96
N LEU A 36 -9.77 1.42 -12.80
CA LEU A 36 -9.13 2.09 -11.66
C LEU A 36 -7.81 1.43 -11.25
N ILE A 37 -7.75 0.10 -11.24
CA ILE A 37 -6.52 -0.62 -10.93
C ILE A 37 -5.38 -0.30 -11.91
N ASP A 38 -5.70 -0.10 -13.19
CA ASP A 38 -4.70 0.24 -14.21
C ASP A 38 -4.15 1.66 -14.02
N TRP A 39 -4.99 2.60 -13.53
CA TRP A 39 -4.51 3.92 -13.12
C TRP A 39 -3.51 3.83 -11.98
N VAL A 40 -3.84 3.08 -10.93
CA VAL A 40 -2.95 2.87 -9.78
C VAL A 40 -1.62 2.28 -10.23
N VAL A 41 -1.64 1.20 -11.03
CA VAL A 41 -0.44 0.54 -11.55
C VAL A 41 0.40 1.48 -12.42
N ARG A 42 -0.22 2.23 -13.34
CA ARG A 42 0.49 3.18 -14.22
C ARG A 42 1.18 4.28 -13.42
N ARG A 43 0.49 4.82 -12.40
CA ARG A 43 1.03 5.89 -11.57
C ARG A 43 2.14 5.40 -10.64
N LEU A 44 2.03 4.21 -10.06
CA LEU A 44 3.12 3.62 -9.26
C LEU A 44 4.36 3.33 -10.10
N LYS A 45 4.21 2.96 -11.38
CA LYS A 45 5.35 2.77 -12.29
C LYS A 45 6.13 4.05 -12.59
N THR A 46 5.63 5.24 -12.23
CA THR A 46 6.38 6.51 -12.34
C THR A 46 7.26 6.78 -11.12
N ALA A 47 7.11 6.03 -10.04
CA ALA A 47 7.94 6.17 -8.85
C ALA A 47 9.35 5.59 -9.09
N ALA A 48 10.38 6.42 -8.90
CA ALA A 48 11.77 6.06 -9.16
C ALA A 48 12.42 5.25 -8.01
N ARG A 49 11.80 5.26 -6.82
CA ARG A 49 12.30 4.55 -5.63
C ARG A 49 11.72 3.15 -5.47
N LEU A 50 10.81 2.73 -6.35
CA LEU A 50 10.25 1.39 -6.34
C LEU A 50 11.06 0.47 -7.25
N ASP A 51 11.53 -0.64 -6.70
CA ASP A 51 12.21 -1.72 -7.44
C ASP A 51 11.21 -2.69 -8.08
N GLY A 52 9.94 -2.63 -7.66
CA GLY A 52 8.87 -3.47 -8.18
C GLY A 52 7.51 -3.13 -7.62
N LEU A 53 6.50 -3.73 -8.22
CA LEU A 53 5.14 -3.69 -7.69
C LEU A 53 4.47 -5.06 -7.86
N VAL A 54 3.55 -5.38 -6.93
CA VAL A 54 2.74 -6.58 -6.96
C VAL A 54 1.31 -6.22 -6.55
N VAL A 55 0.30 -6.77 -7.22
CA VAL A 55 -1.10 -6.62 -6.82
C VAL A 55 -1.54 -7.87 -6.05
N ALA A 56 -1.94 -7.69 -4.80
CA ALA A 56 -2.40 -8.75 -3.91
C ALA A 56 -3.93 -8.83 -3.89
N VAL A 57 -4.47 -9.91 -4.43
CA VAL A 57 -5.91 -10.13 -4.68
C VAL A 57 -6.42 -11.24 -3.78
N PRO A 58 -7.68 -11.23 -3.29
CA PRO A 58 -8.26 -12.36 -2.60
C PRO A 58 -8.37 -13.61 -3.50
N ASP A 59 -8.18 -14.80 -2.93
CA ASP A 59 -8.41 -16.06 -3.64
C ASP A 59 -9.90 -16.42 -3.58
N THR A 60 -10.71 -15.74 -4.38
CA THR A 60 -12.14 -16.01 -4.53
C THR A 60 -12.52 -16.18 -6.00
N PRO A 61 -13.64 -16.88 -6.31
CA PRO A 61 -14.13 -16.98 -7.70
C PRO A 61 -14.36 -15.61 -8.35
N LEU A 62 -14.85 -14.63 -7.59
CA LEU A 62 -15.10 -13.27 -8.09
C LEU A 62 -13.79 -12.57 -8.44
N ASP A 63 -12.79 -12.65 -7.58
CA ASP A 63 -11.51 -11.94 -7.73
C ASP A 63 -10.60 -12.56 -8.79
N ARG A 64 -10.89 -13.79 -9.27
CA ARG A 64 -10.18 -14.39 -10.42
C ARG A 64 -10.27 -13.53 -11.68
N VAL A 65 -11.40 -12.84 -11.89
CA VAL A 65 -11.57 -11.92 -13.02
C VAL A 65 -10.53 -10.79 -12.95
N LEU A 66 -10.27 -10.25 -11.74
CA LEU A 66 -9.25 -9.21 -11.55
C LEU A 66 -7.85 -9.79 -11.74
N LEU A 67 -7.59 -10.99 -11.22
CA LEU A 67 -6.30 -11.66 -11.38
C LEU A 67 -5.97 -11.90 -12.87
N GLU A 68 -6.92 -12.43 -13.65
CA GLU A 68 -6.77 -12.63 -15.08
C GLU A 68 -6.57 -11.30 -15.86
N HIS A 69 -7.27 -10.23 -15.45
CA HIS A 69 -7.07 -8.90 -16.04
C HIS A 69 -5.63 -8.42 -15.84
N LEU A 70 -5.09 -8.55 -14.62
CA LEU A 70 -3.72 -8.16 -14.30
C LEU A 70 -2.69 -9.00 -15.04
N GLN A 71 -2.89 -10.33 -15.10
CA GLN A 71 -2.01 -11.26 -15.82
C GLN A 71 -1.94 -10.95 -17.32
N ARG A 72 -3.09 -10.70 -17.96
CA ARG A 72 -3.14 -10.29 -19.39
C ARG A 72 -2.38 -8.99 -19.68
N ARG A 73 -2.23 -8.13 -18.67
CA ARG A 73 -1.47 -6.87 -18.77
C ARG A 73 -0.02 -7.00 -18.33
N GLY A 74 0.45 -8.19 -17.99
CA GLY A 74 1.80 -8.43 -17.51
C GLY A 74 2.10 -7.74 -16.17
N VAL A 75 1.06 -7.51 -15.34
CA VAL A 75 1.21 -6.94 -14.01
C VAL A 75 1.48 -8.07 -13.01
N PRO A 76 2.58 -8.04 -12.26
CA PRO A 76 2.82 -9.01 -11.19
C PRO A 76 1.67 -9.02 -10.19
N CYS A 77 1.08 -10.18 -9.96
CA CYS A 77 -0.05 -10.33 -9.06
C CYS A 77 -0.07 -11.70 -8.41
N LEU A 78 -0.73 -11.81 -7.28
CA LEU A 78 -0.96 -13.07 -6.57
C LEU A 78 -2.34 -13.10 -5.94
N ALA A 79 -2.87 -14.32 -5.75
CA ALA A 79 -4.04 -14.58 -4.93
C ALA A 79 -3.63 -15.06 -3.54
N GLY A 80 -4.40 -14.69 -2.51
CA GLY A 80 -4.16 -15.09 -1.12
C GLY A 80 -5.41 -15.00 -0.26
N PRO A 81 -5.29 -15.22 1.07
CA PRO A 81 -6.46 -15.28 1.97
C PRO A 81 -7.39 -14.08 1.81
N GLU A 82 -8.71 -14.35 1.70
CA GLU A 82 -9.72 -13.31 1.50
C GLU A 82 -9.83 -12.37 2.71
N GLN A 83 -10.08 -12.93 3.88
CA GLN A 83 -10.34 -12.17 5.11
C GLN A 83 -9.05 -11.80 5.85
N ASP A 84 -7.96 -12.51 5.61
CA ASP A 84 -6.66 -12.25 6.21
C ASP A 84 -5.77 -11.42 5.29
N VAL A 85 -6.04 -10.12 5.26
CA VAL A 85 -5.30 -9.17 4.43
C VAL A 85 -3.83 -9.10 4.85
N LEU A 86 -3.55 -9.16 6.15
CA LEU A 86 -2.18 -9.12 6.67
C LEU A 86 -1.36 -10.30 6.17
N ALA A 87 -1.89 -11.53 6.26
CA ALA A 87 -1.22 -12.72 5.71
C ALA A 87 -1.01 -12.62 4.19
N ARG A 88 -1.97 -12.04 3.46
CA ARG A 88 -1.85 -11.81 2.02
C ARG A 88 -0.74 -10.83 1.69
N PHE A 89 -0.55 -9.77 2.49
CA PHE A 89 0.59 -8.85 2.36
C PHE A 89 1.92 -9.54 2.64
N CYS A 90 2.01 -10.34 3.70
CA CYS A 90 3.23 -11.12 4.00
C CYS A 90 3.58 -12.08 2.86
N LEU A 91 2.58 -12.76 2.28
CA LEU A 91 2.78 -13.63 1.12
C LEU A 91 3.34 -12.85 -0.07
N ALA A 92 2.74 -11.68 -0.39
CA ALA A 92 3.18 -10.81 -1.47
C ALA A 92 4.62 -10.29 -1.25
N ALA A 93 4.94 -9.86 -0.03
CA ALA A 93 6.26 -9.36 0.31
C ALA A 93 7.34 -10.43 0.18
N ARG A 94 7.06 -11.66 0.62
CA ARG A 94 7.97 -12.80 0.50
C ARG A 94 8.17 -13.21 -0.95
N GLN A 95 7.10 -13.32 -1.73
CA GLN A 95 7.19 -13.71 -3.14
C GLN A 95 7.93 -12.66 -4.00
N ALA A 96 7.79 -11.39 -3.67
CA ALA A 96 8.49 -10.30 -4.35
C ALA A 96 9.92 -10.08 -3.85
N ASP A 97 10.35 -10.81 -2.82
CA ASP A 97 11.62 -10.61 -2.10
C ASP A 97 11.82 -9.15 -1.67
N ALA A 98 10.75 -8.57 -1.08
CA ALA A 98 10.78 -7.20 -0.60
C ALA A 98 11.59 -7.08 0.69
N GLY A 99 12.47 -6.10 0.81
CA GLY A 99 13.06 -5.65 2.07
C GLY A 99 12.20 -4.56 2.72
N LEU A 100 11.71 -3.63 1.88
CA LEU A 100 10.76 -2.60 2.27
C LEU A 100 9.44 -2.77 1.50
N VAL A 101 8.33 -2.63 2.21
CA VAL A 101 6.97 -2.75 1.67
C VAL A 101 6.30 -1.39 1.66
N VAL A 102 5.90 -0.94 0.47
CA VAL A 102 5.04 0.23 0.29
C VAL A 102 3.62 -0.26 0.09
N ARG A 103 2.75 -0.02 1.07
CA ARG A 103 1.33 -0.41 1.01
C ARG A 103 0.52 0.65 0.26
N VAL A 104 -0.28 0.22 -0.71
CA VAL A 104 -1.19 1.06 -1.50
C VAL A 104 -2.55 0.39 -1.60
N CYS A 105 -3.63 1.18 -1.54
CA CYS A 105 -4.97 0.70 -1.82
C CYS A 105 -5.33 0.92 -3.29
N ALA A 106 -6.02 -0.05 -3.90
CA ALA A 106 -6.42 0.01 -5.31
C ALA A 106 -7.53 1.03 -5.61
N ASP A 107 -8.09 1.65 -4.59
CA ASP A 107 -9.08 2.72 -4.70
C ASP A 107 -8.48 4.13 -4.76
N ASN A 108 -7.17 4.25 -4.77
CA ASN A 108 -6.45 5.52 -4.90
C ASN A 108 -5.96 5.76 -6.35
N PRO A 109 -6.85 6.03 -7.32
CA PRO A 109 -6.47 6.19 -8.74
C PRO A 109 -5.58 7.40 -8.99
N LEU A 110 -5.51 8.33 -8.03
CA LEU A 110 -4.68 9.51 -8.08
C LEU A 110 -3.36 9.37 -7.31
N ILE A 111 -3.02 8.17 -6.82
CA ILE A 111 -1.70 7.91 -6.20
C ILE A 111 -0.59 8.59 -7.00
N TRP A 112 0.33 9.29 -6.34
CA TRP A 112 1.35 10.06 -7.01
C TRP A 112 2.74 9.46 -6.78
N GLY A 113 3.40 9.04 -7.87
CA GLY A 113 4.69 8.35 -7.79
C GLY A 113 5.76 9.14 -7.05
N GLU A 114 5.83 10.46 -7.25
CA GLU A 114 6.77 11.32 -6.52
C GLU A 114 6.45 11.43 -5.03
N ALA A 115 5.17 11.39 -4.63
CA ALA A 115 4.80 11.33 -3.21
C ALA A 115 5.26 10.02 -2.58
N VAL A 116 5.23 8.91 -3.33
CA VAL A 116 5.78 7.62 -2.91
C VAL A 116 7.30 7.69 -2.79
N ASP A 117 8.00 8.30 -3.75
CA ASP A 117 9.45 8.49 -3.71
C ASP A 117 9.88 9.28 -2.48
N ARG A 118 9.21 10.39 -2.20
CA ARG A 118 9.44 11.22 -1.00
C ARG A 118 9.20 10.44 0.30
N LEU A 119 8.20 9.57 0.33
CA LEU A 119 7.94 8.71 1.48
C LEU A 119 9.07 7.70 1.71
N VAL A 120 9.58 7.08 0.65
CA VAL A 120 10.71 6.14 0.73
C VAL A 120 11.96 6.85 1.22
N ASP A 121 12.28 8.03 0.65
CA ASP A 121 13.44 8.83 1.07
C ASP A 121 13.31 9.29 2.53
N PHE A 122 12.12 9.74 2.96
CA PHE A 122 11.85 10.11 4.35
C PHE A 122 12.02 8.93 5.30
N TYR A 123 11.51 7.75 4.94
CA TYR A 123 11.63 6.53 5.74
C TYR A 123 13.11 6.12 5.90
N ARG A 124 13.88 6.15 4.81
CA ARG A 124 15.31 5.80 4.81
C ARG A 124 16.17 6.80 5.58
N ALA A 125 15.85 8.08 5.53
CA ALA A 125 16.59 9.13 6.23
C ALA A 125 16.37 9.11 7.75
N GLY A 126 15.23 8.57 8.21
CA GLY A 126 14.85 8.53 9.63
C GLY A 126 15.07 7.15 10.28
N ARG A 127 14.75 7.10 11.56
CA ARG A 127 14.74 5.83 12.33
C ARG A 127 13.29 5.40 12.61
N TRP A 128 12.51 5.30 11.54
CA TRP A 128 11.10 4.97 11.61
C TRP A 128 10.88 3.47 11.58
N ASP A 129 9.91 2.98 12.34
CA ASP A 129 9.40 1.61 12.18
C ASP A 129 8.32 1.58 11.10
N TYR A 130 7.57 2.69 10.96
CA TYR A 130 6.54 2.89 9.97
C TYR A 130 6.45 4.37 9.59
N ALA A 131 6.23 4.67 8.30
CA ALA A 131 5.96 6.03 7.86
C ALA A 131 4.80 6.08 6.86
N TYR A 132 4.17 7.26 6.72
CA TYR A 132 3.00 7.42 5.87
C TYR A 132 2.80 8.86 5.41
N ASN A 133 2.13 8.98 4.26
CA ASN A 133 1.64 10.24 3.70
C ASN A 133 0.33 10.07 2.91
N HIS A 134 -0.44 9.00 3.18
CA HIS A 134 -1.66 8.64 2.47
C HIS A 134 -2.93 9.23 3.06
N ILE A 135 -2.89 9.67 4.31
CA ILE A 135 -4.00 10.29 5.05
C ILE A 135 -3.52 11.56 5.76
N PRO A 136 -4.38 12.56 5.96
CA PRO A 136 -4.05 13.83 6.62
C PRO A 136 -4.02 13.70 8.15
N ARG A 137 -3.26 12.72 8.67
CA ARG A 137 -3.10 12.52 10.10
C ARG A 137 -1.72 13.02 10.53
N ASN A 138 -1.69 14.12 11.31
CA ASN A 138 -0.45 14.80 11.73
C ASN A 138 0.42 15.28 10.55
N ASN A 139 -0.19 15.53 9.40
CA ASN A 139 0.43 16.08 8.20
C ASN A 139 -0.62 16.81 7.37
N LEU A 140 -0.20 17.44 6.27
CA LEU A 140 -1.05 18.22 5.39
C LEU A 140 -1.29 17.57 4.02
N TRP A 141 -0.96 16.29 3.84
CA TRP A 141 -1.21 15.58 2.60
C TRP A 141 -2.70 15.39 2.34
N PRO A 142 -3.17 15.50 1.08
CA PRO A 142 -4.50 15.04 0.70
C PRO A 142 -4.66 13.53 0.93
N ASP A 143 -5.84 13.10 1.33
CA ASP A 143 -6.17 11.67 1.41
C ASP A 143 -6.15 11.03 0.01
N GLY A 144 -5.44 9.92 -0.16
CA GLY A 144 -5.39 9.15 -1.41
C GLY A 144 -4.24 9.46 -2.37
N LEU A 145 -3.34 10.44 -2.09
CA LEU A 145 -2.16 10.70 -2.94
C LEU A 145 -0.93 9.89 -2.59
N GLY A 146 -0.79 9.49 -1.35
CA GLY A 146 0.40 8.84 -0.82
C GLY A 146 0.22 7.37 -0.51
N ALA A 147 1.13 6.86 0.30
CA ALA A 147 1.22 5.46 0.67
C ALA A 147 1.67 5.30 2.13
N GLU A 148 1.88 4.07 2.54
CA GLU A 148 2.45 3.66 3.82
C GLU A 148 3.70 2.82 3.55
N ILE A 149 4.72 2.91 4.41
CA ILE A 149 5.95 2.14 4.28
C ILE A 149 6.40 1.54 5.62
N LEU A 150 6.85 0.29 5.56
CA LEU A 150 7.47 -0.42 6.68
C LEU A 150 8.44 -1.49 6.15
N SER A 151 9.29 -2.02 7.02
CA SER A 151 10.12 -3.15 6.65
C SER A 151 9.32 -4.45 6.58
N ARG A 152 9.79 -5.43 5.77
CA ARG A 152 9.22 -6.79 5.76
C ARG A 152 9.33 -7.46 7.12
N GLU A 153 10.44 -7.25 7.83
CA GLU A 153 10.64 -7.79 9.19
C GLU A 153 9.55 -7.31 10.14
N LEU A 154 9.20 -6.01 10.09
CA LEU A 154 8.09 -5.50 10.88
C LEU A 154 6.77 -6.12 10.44
N LEU A 155 6.50 -6.21 9.14
CA LEU A 155 5.28 -6.82 8.62
C LEU A 155 5.12 -8.28 9.11
N ASP A 156 6.19 -9.08 9.05
CA ASP A 156 6.21 -10.45 9.56
C ASP A 156 6.00 -10.49 11.09
N ALA A 157 6.56 -9.52 11.84
CA ALA A 157 6.34 -9.41 13.28
C ALA A 157 4.88 -9.03 13.63
N LEU A 158 4.25 -8.17 12.85
CA LEU A 158 2.82 -7.83 12.99
C LEU A 158 1.94 -9.06 12.72
N ASP A 159 2.25 -9.84 11.67
CA ASP A 159 1.55 -11.09 11.34
C ASP A 159 1.61 -12.08 12.51
N ALA A 160 2.77 -12.22 13.14
CA ALA A 160 2.95 -13.10 14.30
C ALA A 160 2.21 -12.62 15.56
N GLN A 161 1.92 -11.33 15.69
CA GLN A 161 1.31 -10.73 16.90
C GLN A 161 -0.18 -10.44 16.76
N ALA A 162 -0.67 -10.12 15.58
CA ALA A 162 -2.08 -9.81 15.32
C ALA A 162 -2.97 -11.04 15.52
N ARG A 163 -3.88 -10.97 16.51
CA ARG A 163 -4.79 -12.07 16.88
C ARG A 163 -6.26 -11.76 16.62
N GLN A 164 -6.62 -10.49 16.58
CA GLN A 164 -8.00 -10.06 16.38
C GLN A 164 -8.34 -10.03 14.88
N THR A 165 -9.57 -10.40 14.52
CA THR A 165 -10.05 -10.39 13.13
C THR A 165 -9.87 -9.01 12.48
N ALA A 166 -10.23 -7.93 13.19
CA ALA A 166 -10.05 -6.57 12.68
C ALA A 166 -8.58 -6.20 12.38
N GLN A 167 -7.63 -6.73 13.15
CA GLN A 167 -6.19 -6.51 12.92
C GLN A 167 -5.67 -7.30 11.71
N ARG A 168 -6.31 -8.41 11.39
CA ARG A 168 -5.97 -9.24 10.24
C ARG A 168 -6.63 -8.73 8.95
N GLU A 169 -7.87 -8.26 9.04
CA GLU A 169 -8.61 -7.68 7.92
C GLU A 169 -8.04 -6.30 7.50
N HIS A 170 -7.66 -5.48 8.46
CA HIS A 170 -7.03 -4.17 8.21
C HIS A 170 -5.54 -4.23 8.49
N CYS A 171 -4.77 -4.63 7.51
CA CYS A 171 -3.35 -5.03 7.51
C CYS A 171 -2.44 -4.37 8.57
N LEU A 172 -2.63 -3.08 8.88
CA LEU A 172 -1.78 -2.34 9.82
C LEU A 172 -2.52 -1.88 11.09
N ASN A 173 -3.75 -2.36 11.35
CA ASN A 173 -4.49 -1.98 12.55
C ASN A 173 -3.74 -2.35 13.85
N TYR A 174 -3.10 -3.52 13.90
CA TYR A 174 -2.31 -3.88 15.08
C TYR A 174 -1.24 -2.83 15.42
N LEU A 175 -0.57 -2.28 14.40
CA LEU A 175 0.43 -1.22 14.58
C LEU A 175 -0.23 0.05 15.14
N TRP A 176 -1.38 0.46 14.60
CA TRP A 176 -2.11 1.63 15.07
C TRP A 176 -2.71 1.44 16.47
N ASP A 177 -3.22 0.25 16.81
CA ASP A 177 -3.71 -0.07 18.16
C ASP A 177 -2.60 -0.02 19.21
N ASN A 178 -1.35 -0.25 18.79
CA ASN A 178 -0.17 -0.28 19.63
C ASN A 178 0.84 0.84 19.28
N ALA A 179 0.36 1.99 18.79
CA ALA A 179 1.20 3.05 18.23
C ALA A 179 2.34 3.51 19.15
N ALA A 180 2.14 3.50 20.48
CA ALA A 180 3.16 3.87 21.46
C ALA A 180 4.40 2.93 21.47
N ARG A 181 4.30 1.74 20.86
CA ARG A 181 5.41 0.77 20.76
C ARG A 181 6.28 0.98 19.53
N PHE A 182 5.87 1.85 18.60
CA PHE A 182 6.50 2.03 17.30
C PHE A 182 6.85 3.49 17.06
N ARG A 183 7.93 3.72 16.33
CA ARG A 183 8.32 5.05 15.85
C ARG A 183 7.59 5.35 14.54
N LEU A 184 6.48 6.08 14.66
CA LEU A 184 5.65 6.47 13.53
C LEU A 184 6.14 7.80 12.95
N GLY A 185 6.37 7.86 11.64
CA GLY A 185 6.83 9.04 10.93
C GLY A 185 5.84 9.52 9.88
N THR A 186 5.74 10.84 9.76
CA THR A 186 5.07 11.51 8.65
C THR A 186 5.69 12.88 8.41
N PHE A 187 5.39 13.51 7.31
CA PHE A 187 5.94 14.81 6.90
C PHE A 187 4.92 15.59 6.07
N ASN A 188 5.09 16.89 5.99
CA ASN A 188 4.24 17.74 5.16
C ASN A 188 4.76 17.81 3.71
N PRO A 189 3.87 17.94 2.71
CA PRO A 189 4.31 18.31 1.38
C PRO A 189 4.95 19.70 1.40
N THR A 190 6.00 19.89 0.60
CA THR A 190 6.73 21.16 0.52
C THR A 190 5.95 22.22 -0.28
N GLU A 191 5.17 21.78 -1.25
CA GLU A 191 4.38 22.63 -2.14
C GLU A 191 3.09 23.09 -1.44
N PRO A 192 2.84 24.42 -1.34
CA PRO A 192 1.64 24.94 -0.68
C PRO A 192 0.33 24.43 -1.30
N TRP A 193 0.29 24.19 -2.61
CA TRP A 193 -0.91 23.70 -3.31
C TRP A 193 -1.22 22.21 -3.00
N LEU A 194 -0.25 21.46 -2.50
CA LEU A 194 -0.45 20.09 -2.00
C LEU A 194 -0.87 20.02 -0.53
N GLN A 195 -0.74 21.11 0.22
CA GLN A 195 -1.14 21.16 1.63
C GLN A 195 -2.67 21.27 1.73
N ARG A 196 -3.34 20.19 1.37
CA ARG A 196 -4.80 20.10 1.25
C ARG A 196 -5.35 18.91 2.05
N PRO A 197 -5.24 18.94 3.41
CA PRO A 197 -5.76 17.87 4.26
C PRO A 197 -7.30 17.79 4.24
N ASP A 198 -7.96 18.77 3.62
CA ASP A 198 -9.40 18.82 3.36
C ASP A 198 -9.84 17.98 2.16
N LEU A 199 -8.90 17.61 1.26
CA LEU A 199 -9.24 16.82 0.06
C LEU A 199 -9.18 15.33 0.35
N LYS A 200 -10.22 14.64 -0.12
CA LYS A 200 -10.33 13.19 -0.16
C LYS A 200 -10.44 12.72 -1.60
N LEU A 201 -9.49 11.90 -2.04
CA LEU A 201 -9.28 11.54 -3.45
C LEU A 201 -9.45 10.03 -3.72
N ASP A 202 -9.95 9.27 -2.73
CA ASP A 202 -10.21 7.83 -2.78
C ASP A 202 -11.69 7.44 -2.93
#